data_f6422f7edf9d3ee3a85d0161dbef1fe4
#
_entry.id   f6422f7edf9d3ee3a85d0161dbef1fe4
#
_cell.length_a   1.000
_cell.length_b   1.000
_cell.length_c   1.000
_cell.angle_alpha   90.00
_cell.angle_beta   90.00
_cell.angle_gamma   90.00
#
_symmetry.space_group_name_H-M   'P 1'
#
loop_
_entity.id
_entity.type
_entity.pdbx_description
1 polymer ?
#
loop_
_entity_poly.entity_id
_entity_poly.type
_entity_poly.pdbx_seq_one_letter_code
_entity_poly.pdbx_strand_id
1 'polypeptide(L)'
;MKDYYPEYIAAKQKLTRLEKQHDNYQRKVRNQIREYQVTIHKMRHEILKLKGHNVERCQELYERILNEYGITEDELKSPMRDRSIVNVRHALFYYLRHRKNFSTVKIGSIFNRDHSSVINGCKRVENWLDIPQVYREELTILELINGADSQEGA
;
A
#
# COMPACT_ATOMS: atom_id res chain seq x y z
N MET A 1 -1.42 39.14 65.53
CA MET A 1 -1.43 38.89 64.05
C MET A 1 -0.23 38.01 63.75
N LYS A 2 -0.41 36.73 63.41
CA LYS A 2 0.68 35.88 62.98
C LYS A 2 1.10 36.33 61.57
N ASP A 3 2.36 36.68 61.40
CA ASP A 3 2.90 37.05 60.12
C ASP A 3 2.91 35.85 59.14
N TYR A 4 1.88 35.71 58.37
CA TYR A 4 1.78 34.74 57.26
C TYR A 4 2.70 35.10 56.07
N TYR A 5 3.48 36.19 56.18
CA TYR A 5 4.30 36.75 55.13
C TYR A 5 5.42 35.81 54.62
N PRO A 6 6.16 35.08 55.50
CA PRO A 6 7.24 34.17 55.08
C PRO A 6 6.68 32.97 54.33
N GLU A 7 5.56 32.38 54.76
CA GLU A 7 4.93 31.22 54.10
C GLU A 7 4.37 31.61 52.74
N TYR A 8 3.80 32.81 52.59
CA TYR A 8 3.34 33.35 51.32
C TYR A 8 4.48 33.50 50.30
N ILE A 9 5.65 34.03 50.73
CA ILE A 9 6.82 34.19 49.87
C ILE A 9 7.36 32.83 49.45
N ALA A 10 7.46 31.85 50.34
CA ALA A 10 7.89 30.49 50.05
C ALA A 10 6.97 29.78 49.03
N ALA A 11 5.66 29.91 49.20
CA ALA A 11 4.66 29.39 48.27
C ALA A 11 4.76 30.05 46.91
N LYS A 12 4.95 31.35 46.81
CA LYS A 12 5.14 32.09 45.56
C LYS A 12 6.42 31.66 44.84
N GLN A 13 7.51 31.48 45.54
CA GLN A 13 8.79 30.99 44.98
C GLN A 13 8.63 29.57 44.44
N LYS A 14 7.92 28.69 45.19
CA LYS A 14 7.61 27.33 44.74
C LYS A 14 6.75 27.31 43.48
N LEU A 15 5.74 28.15 43.41
CA LEU A 15 4.89 28.30 42.22
C LEU A 15 5.70 28.72 41.01
N THR A 16 6.51 29.78 41.12
CA THR A 16 7.38 30.25 40.02
C THR A 16 8.35 29.17 39.54
N ARG A 17 8.87 28.35 40.47
CA ARG A 17 9.74 27.22 40.12
C ARG A 17 8.97 26.13 39.32
N LEU A 18 7.75 25.81 39.73
CA LEU A 18 6.91 24.85 39.06
C LEU A 18 6.48 25.33 37.64
N GLU A 19 6.15 26.63 37.52
CA GLU A 19 5.85 27.25 36.22
C GLU A 19 7.02 27.13 35.25
N LYS A 20 8.26 27.46 35.70
CA LYS A 20 9.45 27.28 34.90
C LYS A 20 9.70 25.82 34.50
N GLN A 21 9.46 24.88 35.39
CA GLN A 21 9.59 23.46 35.10
C GLN A 21 8.53 23.01 34.06
N HIS A 22 7.33 23.48 34.21
CA HIS A 22 6.23 23.22 33.28
C HIS A 22 6.56 23.75 31.87
N ASP A 23 7.03 25.00 31.76
CA ASP A 23 7.40 25.62 30.48
C ASP A 23 8.56 24.87 29.81
N ASN A 24 9.58 24.45 30.57
CA ASN A 24 10.66 23.63 30.04
C ASN A 24 10.18 22.27 29.55
N TYR A 25 9.26 21.64 30.27
CA TYR A 25 8.63 20.39 29.85
C TYR A 25 7.84 20.58 28.56
N GLN A 26 6.99 21.59 28.48
CA GLN A 26 6.23 21.95 27.30
C GLN A 26 7.12 22.22 26.08
N ARG A 27 8.27 22.87 26.27
CA ARG A 27 9.26 23.08 25.20
C ARG A 27 9.86 21.78 24.71
N LYS A 28 10.24 20.86 25.60
CA LYS A 28 10.76 19.54 25.25
C LYS A 28 9.74 18.73 24.44
N VAL A 29 8.50 18.67 24.91
CA VAL A 29 7.42 17.97 24.22
C VAL A 29 7.18 18.54 22.80
N ARG A 30 7.14 19.88 22.67
CA ARG A 30 6.98 20.53 21.35
C ARG A 30 8.12 20.18 20.39
N ASN A 31 9.36 20.15 20.87
CA ASN A 31 10.50 19.77 20.05
C ASN A 31 10.42 18.32 19.59
N GLN A 32 10.05 17.41 20.48
CA GLN A 32 9.88 15.99 20.17
C GLN A 32 8.76 15.74 19.16
N ILE A 33 7.64 16.45 19.28
CA ILE A 33 6.56 16.42 18.29
C ILE A 33 7.06 16.88 16.91
N ARG A 34 7.86 17.95 16.86
CA ARG A 34 8.44 18.46 15.62
C ARG A 34 9.36 17.42 14.96
N GLU A 35 10.20 16.76 15.72
CA GLU A 35 11.08 15.69 15.24
C GLU A 35 10.29 14.51 14.65
N TYR A 36 9.22 14.08 15.34
CA TYR A 36 8.33 13.06 14.80
C TYR A 36 7.63 13.49 13.51
N GLN A 37 7.17 14.74 13.42
CA GLN A 37 6.56 15.26 12.21
C GLN A 37 7.52 15.23 11.02
N VAL A 38 8.79 15.62 11.21
CA VAL A 38 9.84 15.53 10.18
C VAL A 38 10.07 14.08 9.75
N THR A 39 10.14 13.15 10.70
CA THR A 39 10.34 11.73 10.42
C THR A 39 9.17 11.14 9.63
N ILE A 40 7.94 11.45 10.02
CA ILE A 40 6.72 11.05 9.31
C ILE A 40 6.72 11.61 7.88
N HIS A 41 7.14 12.85 7.69
CA HIS A 41 7.22 13.45 6.35
C HIS A 41 8.23 12.72 5.45
N LYS A 42 9.42 12.40 5.97
CA LYS A 42 10.43 11.61 5.26
C LYS A 42 9.92 10.23 4.85
N MET A 43 9.31 9.51 5.81
CA MET A 43 8.73 8.19 5.54
C MET A 43 7.61 8.25 4.47
N ARG A 44 6.74 9.26 4.52
CA ARG A 44 5.70 9.45 3.50
C ARG A 44 6.29 9.68 2.12
N HIS A 45 7.35 10.48 2.02
CA HIS A 45 8.04 10.72 0.75
C HIS A 45 8.69 9.45 0.19
N GLU A 46 9.29 8.63 1.05
CA GLU A 46 9.88 7.35 0.68
C GLU A 46 8.83 6.35 0.21
N ILE A 47 7.70 6.25 0.91
CA ILE A 47 6.54 5.46 0.49
C ILE A 47 6.01 5.90 -0.90
N LEU A 48 5.99 7.20 -1.18
CA LEU A 48 5.55 7.71 -2.48
C LEU A 48 6.55 7.34 -3.60
N LYS A 49 7.85 7.38 -3.34
CA LYS A 49 8.86 6.89 -4.28
C LYS A 49 8.70 5.41 -4.58
N LEU A 50 8.57 4.58 -3.53
CA LEU A 50 8.37 3.13 -3.68
C LEU A 50 7.08 2.79 -4.45
N LYS A 51 6.02 3.57 -4.25
CA LYS A 51 4.76 3.43 -5.02
C LYS A 51 4.94 3.80 -6.50
N GLY A 52 5.74 4.83 -6.81
CA GLY A 52 6.07 5.19 -8.19
C GLY A 52 6.78 4.06 -8.92
N HIS A 53 7.86 3.53 -8.34
CA HIS A 53 8.58 2.38 -8.91
C HIS A 53 7.68 1.13 -9.08
N ASN A 54 6.78 0.88 -8.14
CA ASN A 54 5.83 -0.23 -8.29
C ASN A 54 4.82 -0.03 -9.43
N VAL A 55 4.47 1.21 -9.75
CA VAL A 55 3.55 1.49 -10.88
C VAL A 55 4.27 1.27 -12.22
N GLU A 56 5.49 1.76 -12.38
CA GLU A 56 6.31 1.54 -13.59
C GLU A 56 6.57 0.05 -13.83
N ARG A 57 7.00 -0.69 -12.81
CA ARG A 57 7.20 -2.15 -12.90
C ARG A 57 5.91 -2.91 -13.23
N CYS A 58 4.77 -2.48 -12.69
CA CYS A 58 3.49 -3.09 -13.06
C CYS A 58 3.13 -2.85 -14.52
N GLN A 59 3.56 -1.73 -15.09
CA GLN A 59 3.30 -1.41 -16.50
C GLN A 59 4.12 -2.29 -17.44
N GLU A 60 5.42 -2.45 -17.20
CA GLU A 60 6.30 -3.34 -17.97
C GLU A 60 5.82 -4.81 -17.94
N LEU A 61 5.48 -5.30 -16.75
CA LEU A 61 4.92 -6.64 -16.59
C LEU A 61 3.60 -6.81 -17.35
N TYR A 62 2.76 -5.80 -17.29
CA TYR A 62 1.48 -5.75 -17.97
C TYR A 62 1.68 -5.84 -19.49
N GLU A 63 2.58 -5.04 -20.07
CA GLU A 63 2.91 -5.05 -21.48
C GLU A 63 3.50 -6.39 -21.94
N ARG A 64 4.37 -7.02 -21.15
CA ARG A 64 4.89 -8.36 -21.45
C ARG A 64 3.79 -9.41 -21.55
N ILE A 65 2.84 -9.41 -20.60
CA ILE A 65 1.73 -10.37 -20.60
C ILE A 65 0.80 -10.13 -21.80
N LEU A 66 0.52 -8.88 -22.13
CA LEU A 66 -0.28 -8.54 -23.29
C LEU A 66 0.36 -9.06 -24.60
N ASN A 67 1.68 -8.85 -24.73
CA ASN A 67 2.42 -9.32 -25.89
C ASN A 67 2.50 -10.85 -25.98
N GLU A 68 2.70 -11.55 -24.87
CA GLU A 68 2.80 -13.02 -24.82
C GLU A 68 1.48 -13.70 -25.22
N TYR A 69 0.36 -13.13 -24.77
CA TYR A 69 -0.98 -13.67 -25.06
C TYR A 69 -1.64 -13.04 -26.30
N GLY A 70 -0.97 -12.08 -26.95
CA GLY A 70 -1.54 -11.37 -28.12
C GLY A 70 -2.80 -10.59 -27.78
N ILE A 71 -2.97 -10.14 -26.54
CA ILE A 71 -4.12 -9.40 -26.03
C ILE A 71 -3.78 -7.92 -26.00
N THR A 72 -4.68 -7.06 -26.45
CA THR A 72 -4.52 -5.61 -26.34
C THR A 72 -5.04 -5.08 -25.00
N GLU A 73 -4.56 -3.91 -24.60
CA GLU A 73 -5.03 -3.24 -23.39
C GLU A 73 -6.55 -2.96 -23.45
N ASP A 74 -7.05 -2.59 -24.61
CA ASP A 74 -8.46 -2.30 -24.82
C ASP A 74 -9.32 -3.57 -24.66
N GLU A 75 -8.88 -4.72 -25.17
CA GLU A 75 -9.56 -6.00 -24.96
C GLU A 75 -9.58 -6.40 -23.48
N LEU A 76 -8.47 -6.16 -22.77
CA LEU A 76 -8.38 -6.46 -21.36
C LEU A 76 -9.32 -5.59 -20.50
N LYS A 77 -9.51 -4.33 -20.90
CA LYS A 77 -10.44 -3.38 -20.25
C LYS A 77 -11.88 -3.52 -20.77
N SER A 78 -12.09 -4.17 -21.92
CA SER A 78 -13.40 -4.35 -22.56
C SER A 78 -14.32 -5.30 -21.77
N PRO A 79 -15.64 -5.27 -21.98
CA PRO A 79 -16.56 -6.22 -21.38
C PRO A 79 -16.50 -7.64 -21.96
N MET A 80 -15.54 -7.91 -22.85
CA MET A 80 -15.36 -9.23 -23.47
C MET A 80 -15.24 -10.34 -22.44
N ARG A 81 -15.88 -11.46 -22.73
CA ARG A 81 -15.94 -12.67 -21.89
C ARG A 81 -15.18 -13.85 -22.49
N ASP A 82 -14.31 -13.59 -23.47
CA ASP A 82 -13.42 -14.61 -23.98
C ASP A 82 -12.59 -15.20 -22.84
N ARG A 83 -12.47 -16.55 -22.84
CA ARG A 83 -11.86 -17.28 -21.73
C ARG A 83 -10.39 -16.90 -21.55
N SER A 84 -9.65 -16.70 -22.62
CA SER A 84 -8.24 -16.32 -22.58
C SER A 84 -8.05 -14.94 -21.94
N ILE A 85 -8.83 -13.95 -22.40
CA ILE A 85 -8.81 -12.58 -21.87
C ILE A 85 -9.24 -12.54 -20.40
N VAL A 86 -10.28 -13.30 -20.05
CA VAL A 86 -10.80 -13.37 -18.69
C VAL A 86 -9.78 -14.01 -17.75
N ASN A 87 -9.09 -15.07 -18.16
CA ASN A 87 -8.08 -15.74 -17.35
C ASN A 87 -6.87 -14.83 -17.11
N VAL A 88 -6.36 -14.16 -18.14
CA VAL A 88 -5.28 -13.17 -17.99
C VAL A 88 -5.70 -12.03 -17.06
N ARG A 89 -6.92 -11.52 -17.21
CA ARG A 89 -7.49 -10.47 -16.35
C ARG A 89 -7.55 -10.92 -14.89
N HIS A 90 -8.01 -12.13 -14.59
CA HIS A 90 -8.09 -12.67 -13.23
C HIS A 90 -6.70 -12.88 -12.62
N ALA A 91 -5.75 -13.39 -13.38
CA ALA A 91 -4.37 -13.56 -12.95
C ALA A 91 -3.72 -12.21 -12.59
N LEU A 92 -3.96 -11.16 -13.40
CA LEU A 92 -3.49 -9.81 -13.10
C LEU A 92 -4.18 -9.21 -11.86
N PHE A 93 -5.49 -9.44 -11.66
CA PHE A 93 -6.17 -9.02 -10.43
C PHE A 93 -5.52 -9.63 -9.19
N TYR A 94 -5.28 -10.94 -9.23
CA TYR A 94 -4.64 -11.67 -8.14
C TYR A 94 -3.24 -11.15 -7.85
N TYR A 95 -2.41 -10.98 -8.88
CA TYR A 95 -1.06 -10.44 -8.76
C TYR A 95 -1.05 -9.05 -8.15
N LEU A 96 -1.83 -8.12 -8.69
CA LEU A 96 -1.90 -6.74 -8.19
C LEU A 96 -2.42 -6.69 -6.75
N ARG A 97 -3.35 -7.57 -6.39
CA ARG A 97 -3.91 -7.65 -5.05
C ARG A 97 -2.92 -8.19 -4.04
N HIS A 98 -2.33 -9.36 -4.31
CA HIS A 98 -1.56 -10.13 -3.34
C HIS A 98 -0.06 -9.82 -3.36
N ARG A 99 0.49 -9.47 -4.50
CA ARG A 99 1.93 -9.13 -4.64
C ARG A 99 2.21 -7.64 -4.56
N LYS A 100 1.36 -6.80 -5.15
CA LYS A 100 1.57 -5.34 -5.15
C LYS A 100 0.69 -4.60 -4.13
N ASN A 101 -0.15 -5.30 -3.37
CA ASN A 101 -1.02 -4.77 -2.32
C ASN A 101 -1.96 -3.63 -2.79
N PHE A 102 -2.43 -3.69 -4.03
CA PHE A 102 -3.40 -2.73 -4.53
C PHE A 102 -4.79 -3.03 -3.93
N SER A 103 -5.58 -2.00 -3.64
CA SER A 103 -6.97 -2.18 -3.24
C SER A 103 -7.82 -2.68 -4.42
N THR A 104 -8.88 -3.44 -4.14
CA THR A 104 -9.81 -3.93 -5.17
C THR A 104 -10.46 -2.80 -5.96
N VAL A 105 -10.71 -1.66 -5.33
CA VAL A 105 -11.23 -0.45 -5.98
C VAL A 105 -10.21 0.12 -6.97
N LYS A 106 -8.92 0.20 -6.59
CA LYS A 106 -7.86 0.67 -7.49
C LYS A 106 -7.67 -0.27 -8.68
N ILE A 107 -7.69 -1.59 -8.44
CA ILE A 107 -7.60 -2.60 -9.51
C ILE A 107 -8.80 -2.47 -10.45
N GLY A 108 -10.01 -2.37 -9.90
CA GLY A 108 -11.23 -2.17 -10.68
C GLY A 108 -11.15 -0.93 -11.58
N SER A 109 -10.63 0.18 -11.07
CA SER A 109 -10.41 1.42 -11.85
C SER A 109 -9.44 1.20 -13.02
N ILE A 110 -8.33 0.45 -12.84
CA ILE A 110 -7.36 0.15 -13.89
C ILE A 110 -8.00 -0.65 -15.04
N PHE A 111 -8.84 -1.62 -14.72
CA PHE A 111 -9.42 -2.56 -15.69
C PHE A 111 -10.86 -2.22 -16.11
N ASN A 112 -11.36 -1.07 -15.73
CA ASN A 112 -12.75 -0.67 -15.96
C ASN A 112 -13.76 -1.72 -15.46
N ARG A 113 -13.60 -2.15 -14.21
CA ARG A 113 -14.41 -3.16 -13.53
C ARG A 113 -14.80 -2.69 -12.14
N ASP A 114 -15.94 -3.17 -11.66
CA ASP A 114 -16.31 -2.97 -10.27
C ASP A 114 -15.44 -3.84 -9.34
N HIS A 115 -15.37 -3.45 -8.08
CA HIS A 115 -14.55 -4.13 -7.06
C HIS A 115 -15.01 -5.58 -6.79
N SER A 116 -16.29 -5.89 -6.98
CA SER A 116 -16.81 -7.25 -6.78
C SER A 116 -16.35 -8.19 -7.91
N SER A 117 -16.23 -7.68 -9.13
CA SER A 117 -15.60 -8.41 -10.24
C SER A 117 -14.14 -8.75 -9.95
N VAL A 118 -13.40 -7.82 -9.33
CA VAL A 118 -12.00 -8.06 -8.92
C VAL A 118 -11.93 -9.14 -7.83
N ILE A 119 -12.80 -9.07 -6.82
CA ILE A 119 -12.86 -10.08 -5.75
C ILE A 119 -13.17 -11.46 -6.33
N ASN A 120 -14.15 -11.56 -7.23
CA ASN A 120 -14.52 -12.82 -7.87
C ASN A 120 -13.37 -13.36 -8.75
N GLY A 121 -12.66 -12.49 -9.45
CA GLY A 121 -11.47 -12.88 -10.23
C GLY A 121 -10.36 -13.44 -9.34
N CYS A 122 -10.05 -12.81 -8.20
CA CYS A 122 -9.08 -13.33 -7.24
C CYS A 122 -9.47 -14.71 -6.71
N LYS A 123 -10.74 -14.90 -6.32
CA LYS A 123 -11.25 -16.22 -5.86
C LYS A 123 -11.13 -17.30 -6.93
N ARG A 124 -11.31 -16.94 -8.21
CA ARG A 124 -11.09 -17.89 -9.31
C ARG A 124 -9.64 -18.36 -9.36
N VAL A 125 -8.70 -17.47 -9.20
CA VAL A 125 -7.27 -17.82 -9.17
C VAL A 125 -6.91 -18.64 -7.94
N GLU A 126 -7.49 -18.36 -6.78
CA GLU A 126 -7.37 -19.20 -5.59
C GLU A 126 -7.81 -20.63 -5.87
N ASN A 127 -8.94 -20.81 -6.57
CA ASN A 127 -9.40 -22.15 -6.98
C ASN A 127 -8.43 -22.83 -7.98
N TRP A 128 -7.72 -22.09 -8.84
CA TRP A 128 -6.70 -22.68 -9.71
C TRP A 128 -5.52 -23.23 -8.90
N LEU A 129 -5.13 -22.51 -7.85
CA LEU A 129 -4.05 -22.92 -6.96
C LEU A 129 -4.44 -24.11 -6.07
N ASP A 130 -5.72 -24.23 -5.70
CA ASP A 130 -6.24 -25.33 -4.89
C ASP A 130 -6.32 -26.65 -5.67
N ILE A 131 -6.57 -26.59 -7.00
CA ILE A 131 -6.74 -27.78 -7.85
C ILE A 131 -5.83 -27.69 -9.09
N PRO A 132 -4.50 -27.73 -8.93
CA PRO A 132 -3.56 -27.46 -10.00
C PRO A 132 -3.60 -28.48 -11.14
N GLN A 133 -4.10 -29.70 -10.86
CA GLN A 133 -4.24 -30.76 -11.89
C GLN A 133 -5.28 -30.41 -12.96
N VAL A 134 -6.29 -29.62 -12.60
CA VAL A 134 -7.41 -29.22 -13.49
C VAL A 134 -7.07 -27.94 -14.26
N TYR A 135 -6.31 -27.01 -13.64
CA TYR A 135 -6.10 -25.66 -14.14
C TYR A 135 -4.65 -25.41 -14.61
N ARG A 136 -4.03 -26.38 -15.27
CA ARG A 136 -2.63 -26.30 -15.73
C ARG A 136 -2.37 -25.11 -16.66
N GLU A 137 -3.27 -24.91 -17.63
CA GLU A 137 -3.15 -23.80 -18.60
C GLU A 137 -3.26 -22.44 -17.91
N GLU A 138 -4.20 -22.30 -16.98
CA GLU A 138 -4.39 -21.07 -16.22
C GLU A 138 -3.22 -20.77 -15.29
N LEU A 139 -2.61 -21.79 -14.70
CA LEU A 139 -1.44 -21.64 -13.84
C LEU A 139 -0.19 -21.17 -14.59
N THR A 140 -0.05 -21.55 -15.87
CA THR A 140 1.04 -21.02 -16.72
C THR A 140 1.02 -19.50 -16.78
N ILE A 141 -0.17 -18.87 -16.76
CA ILE A 141 -0.32 -17.41 -16.73
C ILE A 141 0.31 -16.84 -15.44
N LEU A 142 0.04 -17.48 -14.29
CA LEU A 142 0.59 -17.06 -13.01
C LEU A 142 2.11 -17.27 -12.92
N GLU A 143 2.63 -18.35 -13.49
CA GLU A 143 4.06 -18.62 -13.56
C GLU A 143 4.79 -17.57 -14.38
N LEU A 144 4.24 -17.16 -15.53
CA LEU A 144 4.78 -16.08 -16.34
C LEU A 144 4.80 -14.76 -15.58
N ILE A 145 3.72 -14.43 -14.86
CA ILE A 145 3.62 -13.22 -14.04
C ILE A 145 4.66 -13.26 -12.91
N ASN A 146 4.78 -14.37 -12.20
CA ASN A 146 5.71 -14.53 -11.07
C ASN A 146 7.17 -14.63 -11.55
N GLY A 147 7.45 -15.32 -12.65
CA GLY A 147 8.78 -15.45 -13.23
C GLY A 147 9.35 -14.12 -13.71
N ALA A 148 8.52 -13.25 -14.24
CA ALA A 148 8.90 -11.90 -14.60
C ALA A 148 9.33 -11.04 -13.41
N ASP A 149 8.69 -11.24 -12.25
CA ASP A 149 9.00 -10.52 -11.00
C ASP A 149 10.31 -11.06 -10.34
N SER A 150 10.71 -12.32 -10.63
CA SER A 150 11.83 -13.00 -9.99
C SER A 150 13.19 -12.78 -10.70
N GLN A 151 13.20 -12.43 -11.99
CA GLN A 151 14.43 -12.24 -12.77
C GLN A 151 15.15 -10.91 -12.50
N GLU A 152 14.54 -9.99 -11.74
CA GLU A 152 15.08 -8.66 -11.47
C GLU A 152 15.69 -8.50 -10.05
N GLY A 153 15.82 -9.61 -9.30
CA GLY A 153 16.40 -9.65 -7.95
C GLY A 153 17.83 -10.21 -7.88
N ALA A 154 18.49 -10.42 -9.01
CA ALA A 154 19.86 -10.94 -9.07
C ALA A 154 20.86 -9.88 -9.52
#